data_f7eef672183f421c2a7fda0542d491d3
#
_entry.id   f7eef672183f421c2a7fda0542d491d3
#
_cell.length_a   1.000
_cell.length_b   1.000
_cell.length_c   1.000
_cell.angle_alpha   90.00
_cell.angle_beta   90.00
_cell.angle_gamma   90.00
#
_symmetry.space_group_name_H-M   'P 1'
#
loop_
_entity.id
_entity.type
_entity.pdbx_description
1 polymer ?
#
loop_
_entity_poly.entity_id
_entity_poly.type
_entity_poly.pdbx_seq_one_letter_code
_entity_poly.pdbx_strand_id
1 'polypeptide(L)'
;AELANRLEDDNLLILDLSKPAVYVQAHVPGAIHLDFKRLQTGAQPAPGMIPSDDALSDLFSELGLTPDTHVIAYDDEGGGWAGRLLWTLDAIGHKHYSYLNGGIHAWLTEGLPTSSEAHEPTPSEYEVGPHAPLTEVDLDYLLAHYQDDDVVIWDSRSLDEFDGVRAFAQKAGHIPGARHHEWTEPMDKQNNLRLRPLEDIRAELAALGITGDKEVITHCQTHHRSSFSWLVGKLLGFERMRGYAGSWAEWGNHPDTPAQKTE
;
A
#
# COMPACT_ATOMS: atom_id res chain seq x y z
N ALA A 1 4.76 17.39 -12.21
CA ALA A 1 4.45 18.79 -12.56
C ALA A 1 3.48 19.45 -11.57
N GLU A 2 2.33 18.84 -11.21
CA GLU A 2 1.34 19.47 -10.32
C GLU A 2 1.92 19.76 -8.93
N LEU A 3 2.49 18.76 -8.26
CA LEU A 3 3.09 18.93 -6.94
C LEU A 3 4.18 20.00 -6.91
N ALA A 4 4.99 20.12 -7.98
CA ALA A 4 6.06 21.13 -8.05
C ALA A 4 5.56 22.59 -7.93
N ASN A 5 4.29 22.83 -8.24
CA ASN A 5 3.66 24.15 -8.11
C ASN A 5 2.97 24.37 -6.76
N ARG A 6 3.01 23.38 -5.88
CA ARG A 6 2.28 23.36 -4.61
C ARG A 6 3.18 23.11 -3.39
N LEU A 7 4.50 23.13 -3.57
CA LEU A 7 5.45 22.82 -2.50
C LEU A 7 5.37 23.77 -1.29
N GLU A 8 4.80 24.97 -1.49
CA GLU A 8 4.62 26.00 -0.46
C GLU A 8 3.18 26.04 0.11
N ASP A 9 2.33 25.03 -0.21
CA ASP A 9 0.97 24.99 0.33
C ASP A 9 1.01 24.65 1.82
N ASP A 10 0.42 25.49 2.68
CA ASP A 10 0.48 25.38 4.15
C ASP A 10 -0.14 24.08 4.72
N ASN A 11 -1.09 23.47 4.00
CA ASN A 11 -1.78 22.24 4.44
C ASN A 11 -1.27 20.97 3.76
N LEU A 12 -0.08 21.02 3.15
CA LEU A 12 0.50 19.92 2.43
C LEU A 12 1.59 19.24 3.30
N LEU A 13 1.50 17.92 3.46
CA LEU A 13 2.51 17.09 4.09
C LEU A 13 3.06 16.10 3.07
N ILE A 14 4.33 16.24 2.71
CA ILE A 14 4.99 15.35 1.74
C ILE A 14 5.80 14.32 2.52
N LEU A 15 5.48 13.03 2.36
CA LEU A 15 6.15 11.92 3.05
C LEU A 15 6.90 11.04 2.04
N ASP A 16 8.21 10.95 2.26
CA ASP A 16 9.14 10.12 1.49
C ASP A 16 9.39 8.79 2.22
N LEU A 17 8.97 7.70 1.61
CA LEU A 17 9.17 6.34 2.13
C LEU A 17 10.29 5.59 1.36
N SER A 18 11.11 6.33 0.62
CA SER A 18 12.29 5.76 -0.03
C SER A 18 13.30 5.24 1.00
N LYS A 19 14.23 4.42 0.53
CA LYS A 19 15.36 4.01 1.38
C LYS A 19 16.12 5.22 1.91
N PRO A 20 16.59 5.22 3.16
CA PRO A 20 17.32 6.36 3.74
C PRO A 20 18.46 6.88 2.87
N ALA A 21 19.19 5.98 2.18
CA ALA A 21 20.28 6.35 1.28
C ALA A 21 19.80 7.14 0.04
N VAL A 22 18.57 6.90 -0.42
CA VAL A 22 17.97 7.64 -1.53
C VAL A 22 17.53 9.01 -1.05
N TYR A 23 16.81 9.07 0.07
CA TYR A 23 16.35 10.33 0.66
C TYR A 23 17.49 11.33 0.91
N VAL A 24 18.58 10.91 1.55
CA VAL A 24 19.72 11.79 1.83
C VAL A 24 20.49 12.24 0.58
N GLN A 25 20.34 11.51 -0.52
CA GLN A 25 20.95 11.87 -1.78
C GLN A 25 20.12 12.90 -2.56
N ALA A 26 18.83 12.69 -2.68
CA ALA A 26 17.90 13.61 -3.33
C ALA A 26 16.45 13.24 -2.98
N HIS A 27 15.66 14.21 -2.55
CA HIS A 27 14.23 14.07 -2.28
C HIS A 27 13.44 15.30 -2.76
N VAL A 28 12.13 15.23 -2.75
CA VAL A 28 11.24 16.35 -3.06
C VAL A 28 11.43 17.44 -1.99
N PRO A 29 11.64 18.72 -2.35
CA PRO A 29 11.82 19.79 -1.36
C PRO A 29 10.66 19.82 -0.35
N GLY A 30 10.99 19.94 0.95
CA GLY A 30 10.00 19.91 2.03
C GLY A 30 9.49 18.52 2.42
N ALA A 31 9.92 17.45 1.73
CA ALA A 31 9.54 16.10 2.11
C ALA A 31 10.19 15.66 3.42
N ILE A 32 9.41 15.03 4.29
CA ILE A 32 9.86 14.39 5.52
C ILE A 32 10.07 12.90 5.25
N HIS A 33 11.21 12.36 5.66
CA HIS A 33 11.47 10.93 5.54
C HIS A 33 10.71 10.13 6.60
N LEU A 34 9.90 9.18 6.16
CA LEU A 34 9.20 8.23 7.03
C LEU A 34 9.80 6.83 6.89
N ASP A 35 10.41 6.30 7.97
CA ASP A 35 10.79 4.89 8.00
C ASP A 35 9.52 4.02 7.92
N PHE A 36 9.36 3.34 6.81
CA PHE A 36 8.21 2.49 6.53
C PHE A 36 7.98 1.38 7.58
N LYS A 37 9.01 1.00 8.35
CA LYS A 37 8.88 0.02 9.43
C LYS A 37 7.92 0.50 10.53
N ARG A 38 7.74 1.80 10.66
CA ARG A 38 6.78 2.38 11.62
C ARG A 38 5.32 2.17 11.22
N LEU A 39 5.06 1.71 10.00
CA LEU A 39 3.72 1.40 9.50
C LEU A 39 3.31 -0.07 9.71
N GLN A 40 4.14 -0.86 10.38
CA GLN A 40 3.90 -2.28 10.64
C GLN A 40 4.31 -2.63 12.07
N THR A 41 3.60 -3.60 12.67
CA THR A 41 3.98 -4.08 14.02
C THR A 41 5.29 -4.83 14.05
N GLY A 42 5.65 -5.49 12.93
CA GLY A 42 6.80 -6.40 12.85
C GLY A 42 6.65 -7.70 13.66
N ALA A 43 5.53 -7.88 14.38
CA ALA A 43 5.31 -8.99 15.31
C ALA A 43 4.88 -10.27 14.58
N GLN A 44 5.49 -11.40 14.92
CA GLN A 44 5.09 -12.71 14.38
C GLN A 44 3.76 -13.19 15.02
N PRO A 45 2.91 -13.96 14.29
CA PRO A 45 3.13 -14.49 12.93
C PRO A 45 2.75 -13.50 11.81
N ALA A 46 2.15 -12.36 12.12
CA ALA A 46 1.59 -11.41 11.18
C ALA A 46 2.32 -10.04 11.22
N PRO A 47 3.59 -9.96 10.77
CA PRO A 47 4.40 -8.75 10.93
C PRO A 47 3.86 -7.54 10.16
N GLY A 48 2.97 -7.76 9.20
CA GLY A 48 2.33 -6.71 8.41
C GLY A 48 1.13 -6.01 9.06
N MET A 49 0.72 -6.39 10.26
CA MET A 49 -0.43 -5.76 10.95
C MET A 49 -0.20 -4.26 11.16
N ILE A 50 -1.29 -3.50 11.19
CA ILE A 50 -1.28 -2.07 11.53
C ILE A 50 -0.82 -1.91 13.00
N PRO A 51 0.03 -0.92 13.30
CA PRO A 51 0.33 -0.54 14.69
C PRO A 51 -0.92 -0.10 15.45
N SER A 52 -0.84 -0.06 16.78
CA SER A 52 -1.95 0.41 17.61
C SER A 52 -2.30 1.88 17.35
N ASP A 53 -3.53 2.27 17.69
CA ASP A 53 -4.01 3.64 17.54
C ASP A 53 -3.13 4.65 18.28
N ASP A 54 -2.65 4.31 19.49
CA ASP A 54 -1.70 5.13 20.23
C ASP A 54 -0.39 5.32 19.47
N ALA A 55 0.18 4.23 18.92
CA ALA A 55 1.43 4.30 18.16
C ALA A 55 1.28 5.08 16.85
N LEU A 56 0.13 5.00 16.18
CA LEU A 56 -0.18 5.80 14.99
C LEU A 56 -0.46 7.26 15.34
N SER A 57 -1.16 7.53 16.45
CA SER A 57 -1.39 8.89 16.94
C SER A 57 -0.06 9.59 17.25
N ASP A 58 0.85 8.91 17.95
CA ASP A 58 2.20 9.41 18.22
C ASP A 58 2.99 9.66 16.92
N LEU A 59 2.98 8.68 16.00
CA LEU A 59 3.66 8.80 14.70
C LEU A 59 3.17 9.99 13.90
N PHE A 60 1.86 10.10 13.72
CA PHE A 60 1.28 11.15 12.89
C PHE A 60 1.33 12.52 13.55
N SER A 61 1.27 12.60 14.89
CA SER A 61 1.55 13.83 15.63
C SER A 61 2.99 14.31 15.43
N GLU A 62 3.97 13.41 15.55
CA GLU A 62 5.38 13.71 15.28
C GLU A 62 5.59 14.26 13.87
N LEU A 63 4.90 13.68 12.86
CA LEU A 63 4.98 14.12 11.48
C LEU A 63 4.20 15.41 11.17
N GLY A 64 3.43 15.93 12.12
CA GLY A 64 2.67 17.17 11.95
C GLY A 64 1.34 16.98 11.22
N LEU A 65 0.77 15.75 11.18
CA LEU A 65 -0.52 15.52 10.57
C LEU A 65 -1.64 16.22 11.36
N THR A 66 -2.58 16.81 10.64
CA THR A 66 -3.85 17.32 11.17
C THR A 66 -5.02 16.76 10.36
N PRO A 67 -6.27 16.83 10.83
CA PRO A 67 -7.43 16.35 10.05
C PRO A 67 -7.56 16.96 8.66
N ASP A 68 -7.11 18.20 8.48
CA ASP A 68 -7.22 18.94 7.21
C ASP A 68 -5.96 18.84 6.32
N THR A 69 -4.91 18.20 6.81
CA THR A 69 -3.66 18.02 6.06
C THR A 69 -3.86 17.13 4.85
N HIS A 70 -3.37 17.55 3.69
CA HIS A 70 -3.30 16.71 2.49
C HIS A 70 -1.94 16.02 2.43
N VAL A 71 -1.93 14.69 2.56
CA VAL A 71 -0.70 13.89 2.52
C VAL A 71 -0.35 13.51 1.08
N ILE A 72 0.86 13.81 0.66
CA ILE A 72 1.45 13.24 -0.57
C ILE A 72 2.47 12.18 -0.18
N ALA A 73 2.25 10.95 -0.60
CA ALA A 73 3.17 9.84 -0.35
C ALA A 73 3.92 9.42 -1.62
N TYR A 74 5.21 9.11 -1.48
CA TYR A 74 6.01 8.50 -2.53
C TYR A 74 7.13 7.64 -1.97
N ASP A 75 7.70 6.80 -2.84
CA ASP A 75 8.85 5.95 -2.52
C ASP A 75 9.81 5.82 -3.72
N ASP A 76 10.81 4.91 -3.59
CA ASP A 76 11.81 4.59 -4.62
C ASP A 76 11.59 3.22 -5.28
N GLU A 77 10.43 2.58 -5.08
CA GLU A 77 10.19 1.21 -5.60
C GLU A 77 8.93 1.07 -6.45
N GLY A 78 8.20 2.17 -6.68
CA GLY A 78 7.02 2.19 -7.53
C GLY A 78 5.69 2.16 -6.78
N GLY A 79 5.68 2.44 -5.48
CA GLY A 79 4.46 2.70 -4.73
C GLY A 79 4.09 1.67 -3.66
N GLY A 80 4.94 0.68 -3.38
CA GLY A 80 4.66 -0.32 -2.35
C GLY A 80 4.53 0.30 -0.96
N TRP A 81 5.53 1.06 -0.51
CA TRP A 81 5.50 1.71 0.79
C TRP A 81 4.61 2.95 0.81
N ALA A 82 4.58 3.73 -0.27
CA ALA A 82 3.63 4.82 -0.41
C ALA A 82 2.18 4.30 -0.34
N GLY A 83 1.86 3.23 -1.05
CA GLY A 83 0.57 2.55 -0.97
C GLY A 83 0.26 2.07 0.46
N ARG A 84 1.27 1.55 1.18
CA ARG A 84 1.11 1.14 2.57
C ARG A 84 0.73 2.30 3.48
N LEU A 85 1.37 3.45 3.35
CA LEU A 85 1.00 4.64 4.09
C LEU A 85 -0.42 5.09 3.76
N LEU A 86 -0.76 5.19 2.46
CA LEU A 86 -2.08 5.65 2.03
C LEU A 86 -3.20 4.70 2.48
N TRP A 87 -2.96 3.39 2.45
CA TRP A 87 -3.89 2.41 3.00
C TRP A 87 -4.05 2.55 4.52
N THR A 88 -2.95 2.80 5.26
CA THR A 88 -3.00 3.04 6.70
C THR A 88 -3.81 4.30 7.03
N LEU A 89 -3.58 5.40 6.29
CA LEU A 89 -4.36 6.63 6.45
C LEU A 89 -5.86 6.40 6.16
N ASP A 90 -6.18 5.66 5.09
CA ASP A 90 -7.57 5.32 4.76
C ASP A 90 -8.22 4.49 5.88
N ALA A 91 -7.49 3.53 6.45
CA ALA A 91 -7.96 2.67 7.54
C ALA A 91 -8.29 3.46 8.80
N ILE A 92 -7.48 4.44 9.19
CA ILE A 92 -7.72 5.30 10.35
C ILE A 92 -8.66 6.48 10.06
N GLY A 93 -9.28 6.50 8.87
CA GLY A 93 -10.30 7.50 8.52
C GLY A 93 -9.76 8.80 7.94
N HIS A 94 -8.45 8.98 7.76
CA HIS A 94 -7.88 10.16 7.09
C HIS A 94 -8.01 10.02 5.56
N LYS A 95 -8.77 10.92 4.91
CA LYS A 95 -9.15 10.79 3.48
C LYS A 95 -8.45 11.77 2.54
N HIS A 96 -7.65 12.69 3.08
CA HIS A 96 -6.96 13.71 2.30
C HIS A 96 -5.54 13.24 1.96
N TYR A 97 -5.42 12.43 0.90
CA TYR A 97 -4.12 11.92 0.47
C TYR A 97 -4.03 11.73 -1.04
N SER A 98 -2.80 11.69 -1.54
CA SER A 98 -2.47 11.41 -2.94
C SER A 98 -1.15 10.64 -3.06
N TYR A 99 -1.02 9.91 -4.15
CA TYR A 99 0.22 9.23 -4.54
C TYR A 99 0.98 10.04 -5.58
N LEU A 100 2.28 10.25 -5.38
CA LEU A 100 3.16 10.81 -6.40
C LEU A 100 3.53 9.70 -7.42
N ASN A 101 2.82 9.67 -8.54
CA ASN A 101 2.93 8.63 -9.55
C ASN A 101 4.35 8.52 -10.15
N GLY A 102 4.98 7.36 -9.97
CA GLY A 102 6.37 7.09 -10.34
C GLY A 102 7.40 7.54 -9.29
N GLY A 103 6.95 8.06 -8.14
CA GLY A 103 7.78 8.39 -6.99
C GLY A 103 8.96 9.30 -7.33
N ILE A 104 10.08 9.09 -6.62
CA ILE A 104 11.29 9.88 -6.81
C ILE A 104 11.90 9.72 -8.21
N HIS A 105 11.73 8.56 -8.85
CA HIS A 105 12.27 8.31 -10.19
C HIS A 105 11.65 9.22 -11.25
N ALA A 106 10.33 9.36 -11.23
CA ALA A 106 9.61 10.26 -12.13
C ALA A 106 9.96 11.72 -11.85
N TRP A 107 10.06 12.10 -10.56
CA TRP A 107 10.44 13.47 -10.15
C TRP A 107 11.81 13.89 -10.68
N LEU A 108 12.83 13.03 -10.51
CA LEU A 108 14.19 13.26 -10.98
C LEU A 108 14.26 13.31 -12.50
N THR A 109 13.57 12.42 -13.21
CA THR A 109 13.58 12.37 -14.67
C THR A 109 12.94 13.60 -15.31
N GLU A 110 11.95 14.22 -14.65
CA GLU A 110 11.37 15.49 -15.09
C GLU A 110 12.27 16.70 -14.80
N GLY A 111 13.43 16.52 -14.15
CA GLY A 111 14.35 17.60 -13.81
C GLY A 111 13.75 18.59 -12.79
N LEU A 112 12.83 18.14 -11.95
CA LEU A 112 12.18 18.97 -10.93
C LEU A 112 13.14 19.28 -9.76
N PRO A 113 12.89 20.35 -8.99
CA PRO A 113 13.73 20.73 -7.85
C PRO A 113 13.88 19.60 -6.84
N THR A 114 15.08 19.44 -6.30
CA THR A 114 15.38 18.47 -5.23
C THR A 114 16.08 19.12 -4.05
N SER A 115 15.99 18.50 -2.89
CA SER A 115 16.77 18.80 -1.71
C SER A 115 17.56 17.56 -1.25
N SER A 116 18.64 17.78 -0.52
CA SER A 116 19.36 16.78 0.27
C SER A 116 19.38 17.16 1.76
N GLU A 117 18.78 18.29 2.11
CA GLU A 117 18.68 18.78 3.49
C GLU A 117 17.42 18.20 4.13
N ALA A 118 17.59 17.51 5.26
CA ALA A 118 16.46 16.95 5.98
C ALA A 118 15.48 18.06 6.40
N HIS A 119 14.21 17.81 6.15
CA HIS A 119 13.13 18.67 6.61
C HIS A 119 12.59 18.13 7.94
N GLU A 120 12.66 18.98 8.99
CA GLU A 120 12.14 18.62 10.29
C GLU A 120 10.65 18.97 10.37
N PRO A 121 9.79 18.02 10.76
CA PRO A 121 8.35 18.29 10.90
C PRO A 121 8.09 19.24 12.08
N THR A 122 7.03 20.03 11.96
CA THR A 122 6.45 20.73 13.12
C THR A 122 5.39 19.82 13.72
N PRO A 123 5.58 19.25 14.92
CA PRO A 123 4.63 18.33 15.51
C PRO A 123 3.24 18.96 15.72
N SER A 124 2.23 18.11 15.63
CA SER A 124 0.82 18.45 15.88
C SER A 124 0.27 17.63 17.06
N GLU A 125 -1.01 17.79 17.34
CA GLU A 125 -1.79 16.88 18.18
C GLU A 125 -2.77 16.14 17.25
N TYR A 126 -2.41 14.91 16.85
CA TYR A 126 -3.24 14.07 16.01
C TYR A 126 -3.72 12.84 16.80
N GLU A 127 -5.01 12.60 16.80
CA GLU A 127 -5.63 11.46 17.46
C GLU A 127 -6.30 10.58 16.40
N VAL A 128 -5.97 9.29 16.37
CA VAL A 128 -6.60 8.33 15.47
C VAL A 128 -8.08 8.21 15.84
N GLY A 129 -8.93 8.46 14.85
CA GLY A 129 -10.36 8.32 14.97
C GLY A 129 -10.85 6.88 14.82
N PRO A 130 -12.16 6.66 14.76
CA PRO A 130 -12.71 5.34 14.48
C PRO A 130 -12.22 4.80 13.13
N HIS A 131 -11.76 3.55 13.11
CA HIS A 131 -11.32 2.89 11.89
C HIS A 131 -12.44 2.82 10.84
N ALA A 132 -12.05 2.98 9.58
CA ALA A 132 -12.96 2.83 8.45
C ALA A 132 -13.31 1.33 8.26
N PRO A 133 -14.58 0.92 8.41
CA PRO A 133 -14.95 -0.49 8.50
C PRO A 133 -14.75 -1.28 7.20
N LEU A 134 -14.45 -0.59 6.09
CA LEU A 134 -14.34 -1.20 4.76
C LEU A 134 -12.92 -1.14 4.18
N THR A 135 -11.89 -0.82 4.98
CA THR A 135 -10.51 -0.71 4.46
C THR A 135 -9.67 -1.95 4.79
N GLU A 136 -9.94 -2.60 5.92
CA GLU A 136 -9.19 -3.76 6.40
C GLU A 136 -10.09 -4.98 6.57
N VAL A 137 -9.50 -6.17 6.42
CA VAL A 137 -10.06 -7.45 6.87
C VAL A 137 -9.05 -8.18 7.74
N ASP A 138 -9.56 -8.90 8.74
CA ASP A 138 -8.79 -9.83 9.57
C ASP A 138 -8.87 -11.28 9.02
N LEU A 139 -8.14 -12.17 9.68
CA LEU A 139 -8.10 -13.58 9.34
C LEU A 139 -9.49 -14.25 9.42
N ASP A 140 -10.25 -13.93 10.49
CA ASP A 140 -11.55 -14.56 10.73
C ASP A 140 -12.55 -14.18 9.63
N TYR A 141 -12.57 -12.90 9.26
CA TYR A 141 -13.39 -12.43 8.14
C TYR A 141 -12.99 -13.12 6.84
N LEU A 142 -11.69 -13.12 6.51
CA LEU A 142 -11.21 -13.72 5.28
C LEU A 142 -11.49 -15.21 5.22
N LEU A 143 -11.29 -15.95 6.32
CA LEU A 143 -11.57 -17.38 6.42
C LEU A 143 -13.06 -17.71 6.23
N ALA A 144 -13.94 -16.81 6.69
CA ALA A 144 -15.38 -16.98 6.51
C ALA A 144 -15.86 -16.69 5.09
N HIS A 145 -15.18 -15.79 4.34
CA HIS A 145 -15.69 -15.21 3.10
C HIS A 145 -14.85 -15.48 1.83
N TYR A 146 -13.68 -16.13 1.94
CA TYR A 146 -12.78 -16.29 0.78
C TYR A 146 -13.37 -17.10 -0.39
N GLN A 147 -14.49 -17.82 -0.18
CA GLN A 147 -15.20 -18.61 -1.20
C GLN A 147 -16.53 -17.98 -1.65
N ASP A 148 -16.89 -16.81 -1.13
CA ASP A 148 -18.13 -16.14 -1.49
C ASP A 148 -18.07 -15.64 -2.95
N ASP A 149 -19.15 -15.82 -3.71
CA ASP A 149 -19.22 -15.41 -5.11
C ASP A 149 -19.03 -13.90 -5.32
N ASP A 150 -19.33 -13.09 -4.29
CA ASP A 150 -19.24 -11.63 -4.29
C ASP A 150 -17.86 -11.12 -3.79
N VAL A 151 -16.96 -12.02 -3.39
CA VAL A 151 -15.61 -11.71 -2.93
C VAL A 151 -14.58 -12.21 -3.95
N VAL A 152 -13.56 -11.39 -4.21
CA VAL A 152 -12.41 -11.81 -4.99
C VAL A 152 -11.11 -11.48 -4.23
N ILE A 153 -10.27 -12.49 -4.07
CA ILE A 153 -8.96 -12.35 -3.45
C ILE A 153 -7.94 -12.02 -4.55
N TRP A 154 -7.29 -10.86 -4.44
CA TRP A 154 -6.21 -10.45 -5.33
C TRP A 154 -4.86 -10.72 -4.68
N ASP A 155 -4.17 -11.78 -5.11
CA ASP A 155 -2.82 -12.11 -4.69
C ASP A 155 -1.81 -11.31 -5.51
N SER A 156 -1.10 -10.41 -4.84
CA SER A 156 -0.15 -9.47 -5.43
C SER A 156 1.31 -9.95 -5.37
N ARG A 157 1.54 -11.21 -4.96
CA ARG A 157 2.88 -11.80 -4.87
C ARG A 157 3.42 -12.15 -6.25
N SER A 158 4.68 -12.59 -6.31
CA SER A 158 5.24 -13.15 -7.54
C SER A 158 4.53 -14.45 -7.94
N LEU A 159 4.58 -14.80 -9.23
CA LEU A 159 4.00 -16.04 -9.74
C LEU A 159 4.59 -17.27 -9.04
N ASP A 160 5.91 -17.30 -8.78
CA ASP A 160 6.58 -18.39 -8.06
C ASP A 160 6.03 -18.59 -6.63
N GLU A 161 5.64 -17.49 -5.94
CA GLU A 161 5.01 -17.57 -4.62
C GLU A 161 3.57 -18.09 -4.74
N PHE A 162 2.82 -17.61 -5.73
CA PHE A 162 1.44 -18.02 -5.99
C PHE A 162 1.34 -19.51 -6.35
N ASP A 163 2.18 -19.98 -7.26
CA ASP A 163 2.22 -21.39 -7.72
C ASP A 163 2.81 -22.34 -6.66
N GLY A 164 3.40 -21.79 -5.59
CA GLY A 164 4.02 -22.59 -4.52
C GLY A 164 5.38 -23.15 -4.88
N VAL A 165 6.06 -22.61 -5.88
CA VAL A 165 7.46 -22.88 -6.23
C VAL A 165 8.40 -22.29 -5.16
N ARG A 166 8.04 -21.09 -4.67
CA ARG A 166 8.74 -20.40 -3.59
C ARG A 166 7.82 -20.23 -2.38
N ALA A 167 8.28 -20.60 -1.20
CA ALA A 167 7.51 -20.48 0.04
C ALA A 167 8.24 -19.63 1.08
N PHE A 168 7.51 -18.69 1.70
CA PHE A 168 7.96 -17.87 2.84
C PHE A 168 7.09 -18.08 4.09
N ALA A 169 6.32 -19.17 4.11
CA ALA A 169 5.50 -19.64 5.22
C ALA A 169 5.54 -21.17 5.27
N GLN A 170 4.89 -21.79 6.26
CA GLN A 170 4.81 -23.25 6.38
C GLN A 170 4.07 -23.88 5.18
N LYS A 171 3.07 -23.19 4.65
CA LYS A 171 2.33 -23.61 3.45
C LYS A 171 2.90 -22.89 2.23
N ALA A 172 2.92 -23.59 1.09
CA ALA A 172 3.26 -23.07 -0.22
C ALA A 172 2.00 -22.98 -1.09
N GLY A 173 1.95 -22.01 -2.02
CA GLY A 173 0.81 -21.80 -2.89
C GLY A 173 0.03 -20.53 -2.52
N HIS A 174 -1.29 -20.55 -2.72
CA HIS A 174 -2.18 -19.39 -2.59
C HIS A 174 -3.49 -19.75 -1.85
N ILE A 175 -4.26 -18.74 -1.50
CA ILE A 175 -5.63 -18.88 -0.96
C ILE A 175 -6.50 -19.49 -2.06
N PRO A 176 -7.25 -20.58 -1.79
CA PRO A 176 -8.06 -21.20 -2.83
C PRO A 176 -9.02 -20.20 -3.50
N GLY A 177 -9.03 -20.19 -4.83
CA GLY A 177 -9.85 -19.24 -5.62
C GLY A 177 -9.24 -17.85 -5.80
N ALA A 178 -8.11 -17.53 -5.18
CA ALA A 178 -7.42 -16.25 -5.39
C ALA A 178 -7.03 -16.05 -6.85
N ARG A 179 -7.00 -14.79 -7.26
CA ARG A 179 -6.59 -14.34 -8.59
C ARG A 179 -5.21 -13.71 -8.50
N HIS A 180 -4.28 -14.20 -9.31
CA HIS A 180 -2.93 -13.68 -9.36
C HIS A 180 -2.83 -12.50 -10.32
N HIS A 181 -2.34 -11.38 -9.82
CA HIS A 181 -1.84 -10.26 -10.62
C HIS A 181 -0.77 -9.56 -9.81
N GLU A 182 0.49 -9.74 -10.21
CA GLU A 182 1.64 -9.24 -9.45
C GLU A 182 1.61 -7.72 -9.31
N TRP A 183 1.98 -7.22 -8.15
CA TRP A 183 1.93 -5.79 -7.81
C TRP A 183 2.73 -4.88 -8.77
N THR A 184 3.71 -5.44 -9.49
CA THR A 184 4.51 -4.69 -10.48
C THR A 184 3.87 -4.60 -11.86
N GLU A 185 2.84 -5.40 -12.16
CA GLU A 185 2.17 -5.39 -13.47
C GLU A 185 1.49 -4.05 -13.82
N PRO A 186 0.91 -3.30 -12.85
CA PRO A 186 0.37 -1.98 -13.13
C PRO A 186 1.43 -0.91 -13.45
N MET A 187 2.74 -1.20 -13.25
CA MET A 187 3.80 -0.22 -13.42
C MET A 187 4.38 -0.26 -14.83
N ASP A 188 4.63 0.89 -15.40
CA ASP A 188 5.45 1.06 -16.60
C ASP A 188 6.94 1.15 -16.21
N LYS A 189 7.63 0.01 -16.29
CA LYS A 189 9.06 -0.12 -15.93
C LYS A 189 9.97 0.69 -16.86
N GLN A 190 9.49 1.08 -18.05
CA GLN A 190 10.23 1.90 -19.01
C GLN A 190 9.96 3.40 -18.83
N ASN A 191 8.93 3.75 -18.04
CA ASN A 191 8.52 5.11 -17.77
C ASN A 191 8.58 5.44 -16.26
N ASN A 192 9.70 5.17 -15.64
CA ASN A 192 10.00 5.52 -14.25
C ASN A 192 8.98 4.97 -13.23
N LEU A 193 8.52 3.74 -13.41
CA LEU A 193 7.56 3.05 -12.55
C LEU A 193 6.21 3.78 -12.39
N ARG A 194 5.86 4.64 -13.34
CA ARG A 194 4.53 5.26 -13.37
C ARG A 194 3.47 4.20 -13.63
N LEU A 195 2.28 4.46 -13.17
CA LEU A 195 1.13 3.64 -13.56
C LEU A 195 0.95 3.65 -15.09
N ARG A 196 0.71 2.49 -15.63
CA ARG A 196 0.25 2.30 -17.00
C ARG A 196 -1.15 2.93 -17.18
N PRO A 197 -1.65 3.10 -18.41
CA PRO A 197 -3.01 3.58 -18.61
C PRO A 197 -4.03 2.78 -17.79
N LEU A 198 -4.87 3.48 -17.05
CA LEU A 198 -5.81 2.84 -16.11
C LEU A 198 -6.83 1.93 -16.84
N GLU A 199 -7.18 2.24 -18.08
CA GLU A 199 -8.04 1.42 -18.93
C GLU A 199 -7.42 0.05 -19.25
N ASP A 200 -6.10 0.00 -19.50
CA ASP A 200 -5.39 -1.26 -19.76
C ASP A 200 -5.34 -2.12 -18.50
N ILE A 201 -4.98 -1.51 -17.36
CA ILE A 201 -4.97 -2.18 -16.04
C ILE A 201 -6.36 -2.74 -15.72
N ARG A 202 -7.41 -1.95 -15.93
CA ARG A 202 -8.79 -2.36 -15.71
C ARG A 202 -9.17 -3.56 -16.56
N ALA A 203 -8.79 -3.57 -17.84
CA ALA A 203 -9.09 -4.68 -18.75
C ALA A 203 -8.37 -5.98 -18.33
N GLU A 204 -7.11 -5.89 -17.90
CA GLU A 204 -6.33 -7.03 -17.41
C GLU A 204 -6.94 -7.61 -16.13
N LEU A 205 -7.27 -6.76 -15.15
CA LEU A 205 -7.91 -7.19 -13.91
C LEU A 205 -9.28 -7.83 -14.17
N ALA A 206 -10.09 -7.24 -15.07
CA ALA A 206 -11.39 -7.79 -15.44
C ALA A 206 -11.28 -9.17 -16.11
N ALA A 207 -10.23 -9.39 -16.95
CA ALA A 207 -9.97 -10.69 -17.55
C ALA A 207 -9.65 -11.79 -16.51
N LEU A 208 -9.14 -11.38 -15.34
CA LEU A 208 -8.87 -12.25 -14.18
C LEU A 208 -10.10 -12.38 -13.25
N GLY A 209 -11.19 -11.66 -13.52
CA GLY A 209 -12.36 -11.61 -12.65
C GLY A 209 -12.22 -10.69 -11.43
N ILE A 210 -11.20 -9.81 -11.43
CA ILE A 210 -11.01 -8.76 -10.41
C ILE A 210 -11.75 -7.51 -10.89
N THR A 211 -12.97 -7.31 -10.42
CA THR A 211 -13.88 -6.26 -10.91
C THR A 211 -14.49 -5.45 -9.77
N GLY A 212 -14.85 -4.18 -10.05
CA GLY A 212 -15.33 -3.24 -9.04
C GLY A 212 -16.75 -3.48 -8.50
N ASP A 213 -17.49 -4.40 -9.09
CA ASP A 213 -18.82 -4.86 -8.61
C ASP A 213 -18.69 -5.84 -7.43
N LYS A 214 -17.50 -6.40 -7.23
CA LYS A 214 -17.20 -7.33 -6.13
C LYS A 214 -16.45 -6.64 -4.98
N GLU A 215 -16.43 -7.30 -3.83
CA GLU A 215 -15.49 -6.98 -2.77
C GLU A 215 -14.12 -7.54 -3.15
N VAL A 216 -13.14 -6.65 -3.29
CA VAL A 216 -11.76 -7.01 -3.67
C VAL A 216 -10.87 -6.94 -2.44
N ILE A 217 -10.32 -8.08 -2.03
CA ILE A 217 -9.40 -8.19 -0.89
C ILE A 217 -7.99 -8.42 -1.42
N THR A 218 -7.08 -7.49 -1.15
CA THR A 218 -5.68 -7.60 -1.60
C THR A 218 -4.79 -8.16 -0.51
N HIS A 219 -3.89 -9.07 -0.87
CA HIS A 219 -2.84 -9.55 0.02
C HIS A 219 -1.52 -9.81 -0.72
N CYS A 220 -0.44 -9.89 0.04
CA CYS A 220 0.85 -10.38 -0.45
C CYS A 220 1.55 -11.23 0.63
N GLN A 221 2.80 -10.95 1.00
CA GLN A 221 3.46 -11.61 2.14
C GLN A 221 3.15 -10.90 3.47
N THR A 222 3.14 -9.54 3.50
CA THR A 222 2.97 -8.70 4.71
C THR A 222 2.21 -7.42 4.43
N HIS A 223 1.37 -7.40 3.43
CA HIS A 223 0.57 -6.25 2.98
C HIS A 223 1.40 -4.98 2.64
N HIS A 224 2.61 -5.15 2.14
CA HIS A 224 3.43 -4.10 1.55
C HIS A 224 3.10 -3.95 0.05
N ARG A 225 3.38 -4.99 -0.77
CA ARG A 225 3.12 -5.00 -2.21
C ARG A 225 1.63 -4.85 -2.53
N SER A 226 0.78 -5.53 -1.77
CA SER A 226 -0.66 -5.51 -1.96
C SER A 226 -1.35 -4.21 -1.52
N SER A 227 -0.69 -3.37 -0.74
CA SER A 227 -1.18 -2.02 -0.47
C SER A 227 -1.15 -1.14 -1.72
N PHE A 228 -0.17 -1.34 -2.60
CA PHE A 228 -0.16 -0.69 -3.91
C PHE A 228 -1.27 -1.24 -4.82
N SER A 229 -1.52 -2.55 -4.81
CA SER A 229 -2.66 -3.13 -5.54
C SER A 229 -3.99 -2.58 -5.02
N TRP A 230 -4.14 -2.40 -3.71
CA TRP A 230 -5.28 -1.73 -3.11
C TRP A 230 -5.43 -0.28 -3.63
N LEU A 231 -4.33 0.49 -3.66
CA LEU A 231 -4.32 1.85 -4.20
C LEU A 231 -4.73 1.87 -5.69
N VAL A 232 -4.23 0.93 -6.49
CA VAL A 232 -4.61 0.77 -7.90
C VAL A 232 -6.11 0.53 -8.04
N GLY A 233 -6.69 -0.37 -7.25
CA GLY A 233 -8.14 -0.60 -7.24
C GLY A 233 -8.94 0.65 -6.85
N LYS A 234 -8.48 1.42 -5.87
CA LYS A 234 -9.09 2.71 -5.50
C LYS A 234 -9.04 3.71 -6.67
N LEU A 235 -7.90 3.82 -7.36
CA LEU A 235 -7.76 4.70 -8.54
C LEU A 235 -8.62 4.26 -9.71
N LEU A 236 -8.89 2.96 -9.83
CA LEU A 236 -9.86 2.42 -10.78
C LEU A 236 -11.32 2.66 -10.36
N GLY A 237 -11.59 3.22 -9.17
CA GLY A 237 -12.93 3.48 -8.67
C GLY A 237 -13.63 2.25 -8.09
N PHE A 238 -12.89 1.22 -7.68
CA PHE A 238 -13.49 0.09 -6.97
C PHE A 238 -13.92 0.54 -5.58
N GLU A 239 -15.19 0.45 -5.27
CA GLU A 239 -15.74 0.98 -4.01
C GLU A 239 -15.43 0.09 -2.80
N ARG A 240 -15.42 -1.25 -3.00
CA ARG A 240 -15.22 -2.24 -1.95
C ARG A 240 -13.81 -2.84 -2.00
N MET A 241 -12.78 -1.95 -1.87
CA MET A 241 -11.37 -2.36 -1.80
C MET A 241 -10.95 -2.53 -0.35
N ARG A 242 -10.48 -3.71 0.01
CA ARG A 242 -9.98 -4.04 1.35
C ARG A 242 -8.58 -4.62 1.32
N GLY A 243 -7.82 -4.43 2.39
CA GLY A 243 -6.50 -5.00 2.57
C GLY A 243 -6.49 -6.05 3.67
N TYR A 244 -5.85 -7.18 3.43
CA TYR A 244 -5.57 -8.18 4.46
C TYR A 244 -4.14 -8.00 4.98
N ALA A 245 -4.01 -7.32 6.13
CA ALA A 245 -2.69 -6.96 6.70
C ALA A 245 -1.86 -8.17 7.13
N GLY A 246 -2.49 -9.21 7.69
CA GLY A 246 -1.83 -10.47 8.06
C GLY A 246 -1.22 -11.20 6.87
N SER A 247 -1.85 -11.09 5.70
CA SER A 247 -1.34 -11.59 4.43
C SER A 247 -0.92 -13.07 4.48
N TRP A 248 -0.03 -13.49 3.57
CA TRP A 248 0.46 -14.87 3.54
C TRP A 248 1.31 -15.24 4.77
N ALA A 249 1.94 -14.25 5.42
CA ALA A 249 2.66 -14.48 6.66
C ALA A 249 1.76 -15.04 7.76
N GLU A 250 0.51 -14.58 7.84
CA GLU A 250 -0.48 -15.12 8.75
C GLU A 250 -1.18 -16.35 8.16
N TRP A 251 -1.81 -16.21 7.00
CA TRP A 251 -2.57 -17.28 6.36
C TRP A 251 -1.74 -18.55 6.14
N GLY A 252 -0.55 -18.42 5.55
CA GLY A 252 0.32 -19.54 5.22
C GLY A 252 0.94 -20.26 6.43
N ASN A 253 0.86 -19.67 7.63
CA ASN A 253 1.33 -20.25 8.88
C ASN A 253 0.20 -20.69 9.84
N HIS A 254 -1.03 -20.24 9.61
CA HIS A 254 -2.16 -20.61 10.46
C HIS A 254 -2.61 -22.06 10.19
N PRO A 255 -2.82 -22.93 11.20
CA PRO A 255 -3.11 -24.35 11.00
C PRO A 255 -4.40 -24.63 10.20
N ASP A 256 -5.44 -23.83 10.43
CA ASP A 256 -6.80 -24.07 9.91
C ASP A 256 -7.06 -23.46 8.53
N THR A 257 -6.15 -22.65 7.99
CA THR A 257 -6.32 -22.04 6.66
C THR A 257 -5.96 -23.02 5.55
N PRO A 258 -6.75 -23.12 4.47
CA PRO A 258 -6.39 -23.93 3.32
C PRO A 258 -5.36 -23.26 2.42
N ALA A 259 -4.64 -24.05 1.65
CA ALA A 259 -3.74 -23.59 0.60
C ALA A 259 -3.90 -24.45 -0.66
N GLN A 260 -3.80 -23.82 -1.83
CA GLN A 260 -3.84 -24.44 -3.13
C GLN A 260 -2.55 -24.13 -3.90
N LYS A 261 -2.11 -25.07 -4.74
CA LYS A 261 -1.04 -24.83 -5.72
C LYS A 261 -1.62 -24.91 -7.12
N THR A 262 -1.01 -24.21 -8.05
CA THR A 262 -1.26 -24.39 -9.47
C THR A 262 -0.70 -25.76 -9.88
N GLU A 263 -1.49 -26.56 -10.61
CA GLU A 263 -1.09 -27.87 -11.13
C GLU A 263 -0.18 -27.75 -12.34
#